data_7a6206ff4ce3594aa3ce82e06e088f7d
#
_entry.id   7a6206ff4ce3594aa3ce82e06e088f7d
#
_cell.length_a   1.000
_cell.length_b   1.000
_cell.length_c   1.000
_cell.angle_alpha   90.00
_cell.angle_beta   90.00
_cell.angle_gamma   90.00
#
_symmetry.space_group_name_H-M   'P 1'
#
loop_
_entity.id
_entity.type
_entity.pdbx_description
1 polymer ?
#
loop_
_entity_poly.entity_id
_entity_poly.type
_entity_poly.pdbx_seq_one_letter_code
_entity_poly.pdbx_strand_id
1 'polypeptide(L)'
;MIEQRTEEWFQQRLGKVTASRISDVIAKTKTGVSTSRQNYLVQLVSERITGKKGDSFVNQAMLDGIERESVARELYMQSKGVSVTEVGFFDHPIIKNSGASPDGAVNAEEEGKYAGLIEIKCPIETTHTNTLMSKSVPSKYIPQMQWQLACTGAKWVDFVSYNPNFPEELQLFVARVDRDDTYIGELEAEVIKFLDEVEQTIIKLKE
;
A
#
# COMPACT_ATOMS: atom_id res chain seq x y z
N MET A 1 -5.56 6.04 17.24
CA MET A 1 -4.88 5.96 15.92
C MET A 1 -5.52 6.98 14.99
N ILE A 2 -4.77 7.65 14.10
CA ILE A 2 -5.34 8.65 13.17
C ILE A 2 -6.09 7.90 12.06
N GLU A 3 -7.32 8.33 11.82
CA GLU A 3 -8.19 7.77 10.80
C GLU A 3 -7.64 8.06 9.39
N GLN A 4 -7.70 7.08 8.49
CA GLN A 4 -7.25 7.23 7.10
C GLN A 4 -8.10 8.27 6.36
N ARG A 5 -7.48 8.95 5.39
CA ARG A 5 -8.09 9.97 4.52
C ARG A 5 -8.45 11.29 5.23
N THR A 6 -8.08 11.46 6.52
CA THR A 6 -8.10 12.76 7.20
C THR A 6 -6.89 13.60 6.80
N GLU A 7 -6.95 14.91 7.05
CA GLU A 7 -5.81 15.83 6.80
C GLU A 7 -4.57 15.39 7.59
N GLU A 8 -4.76 15.00 8.86
CA GLU A 8 -3.70 14.52 9.74
C GLU A 8 -3.01 13.26 9.18
N TRP A 9 -3.80 12.33 8.60
CA TRP A 9 -3.24 11.15 7.95
C TRP A 9 -2.45 11.49 6.69
N PHE A 10 -2.91 12.47 5.90
CA PHE A 10 -2.15 12.94 4.74
C PHE A 10 -0.84 13.60 5.18
N GLN A 11 -0.85 14.39 6.27
CA GLN A 11 0.36 15.01 6.81
C GLN A 11 1.37 13.98 7.33
N GLN A 12 0.91 12.90 7.97
CA GLN A 12 1.80 11.80 8.40
C GLN A 12 2.54 11.14 7.24
N ARG A 13 1.97 11.13 6.04
CA ARG A 13 2.50 10.49 4.84
C ARG A 13 3.33 11.42 3.95
N LEU A 14 3.24 12.71 4.21
CA LEU A 14 3.85 13.74 3.38
C LEU A 14 5.38 13.58 3.28
N GLY A 15 5.91 13.52 2.07
CA GLY A 15 7.34 13.37 1.81
C GLY A 15 7.93 12.02 2.22
N LYS A 16 7.09 11.01 2.53
CA LYS A 16 7.51 9.65 2.91
C LYS A 16 7.28 8.65 1.77
N VAL A 17 8.15 7.66 1.69
CA VAL A 17 7.90 6.47 0.85
C VAL A 17 6.77 5.66 1.48
N THR A 18 5.71 5.39 0.74
CA THR A 18 4.54 4.65 1.21
C THR A 18 4.41 3.30 0.52
N ALA A 19 3.83 2.32 1.21
CA ALA A 19 3.65 0.95 0.70
C ALA A 19 3.05 0.89 -0.71
N SER A 20 2.02 1.70 -0.98
CA SER A 20 1.36 1.74 -2.30
C SER A 20 2.27 2.22 -3.44
N ARG A 21 3.42 2.80 -3.15
CA ARG A 21 4.40 3.34 -4.10
C ARG A 21 5.72 2.56 -4.14
N ILE A 22 5.84 1.46 -3.38
CA ILE A 22 7.06 0.63 -3.38
C ILE A 22 7.35 0.08 -4.78
N SER A 23 6.34 -0.30 -5.54
CA SER A 23 6.53 -0.75 -6.92
C SER A 23 7.19 0.32 -7.81
N ASP A 24 6.94 1.61 -7.56
CA ASP A 24 7.62 2.70 -8.27
C ASP A 24 9.09 2.81 -7.85
N VAL A 25 9.39 2.65 -6.56
CA VAL A 25 10.78 2.69 -6.04
C VAL A 25 11.66 1.63 -6.69
N ILE A 26 11.14 0.40 -6.82
CA ILE A 26 11.89 -0.73 -7.37
C ILE A 26 11.78 -0.86 -8.90
N ALA A 27 11.00 0.02 -9.56
CA ALA A 27 10.77 -0.06 -10.99
C ALA A 27 12.07 0.17 -11.79
N LYS A 28 12.41 -0.80 -12.63
CA LYS A 28 13.58 -0.77 -13.51
C LYS A 28 13.16 -0.96 -14.96
N THR A 29 13.91 -0.38 -15.87
CA THR A 29 13.80 -0.65 -17.31
C THR A 29 15.05 -1.34 -17.80
N LYS A 30 15.02 -1.88 -19.01
CA LYS A 30 16.21 -2.50 -19.63
C LYS A 30 17.37 -1.51 -19.81
N THR A 31 17.08 -0.23 -19.88
CA THR A 31 18.04 0.84 -20.20
C THR A 31 18.34 1.77 -19.03
N GLY A 32 17.78 1.49 -17.83
CA GLY A 32 18.06 2.33 -16.64
C GLY A 32 16.84 2.56 -15.74
N VAL A 33 16.77 3.75 -15.14
CA VAL A 33 15.70 4.15 -14.21
C VAL A 33 14.37 4.30 -14.95
N SER A 34 13.29 3.77 -14.35
CA SER A 34 11.95 3.91 -14.95
C SER A 34 11.39 5.33 -14.75
N THR A 35 10.53 5.76 -15.66
CA THR A 35 9.83 7.06 -15.56
C THR A 35 8.99 7.14 -14.28
N SER A 36 8.34 6.06 -13.86
CA SER A 36 7.55 6.05 -12.63
C SER A 36 8.40 6.31 -11.40
N ARG A 37 9.59 5.68 -11.31
CA ARG A 37 10.55 5.92 -10.22
C ARG A 37 11.03 7.36 -10.21
N GLN A 38 11.38 7.91 -11.38
CA GLN A 38 11.83 9.30 -11.49
C GLN A 38 10.72 10.29 -11.08
N ASN A 39 9.49 10.07 -11.52
CA ASN A 39 8.35 10.90 -11.15
C ASN A 39 8.09 10.85 -9.64
N TYR A 40 8.22 9.67 -9.02
CA TYR A 40 8.05 9.54 -7.58
C TYR A 40 9.16 10.25 -6.79
N LEU A 41 10.41 10.20 -7.25
CA LEU A 41 11.52 10.95 -6.67
C LEU A 41 11.22 12.45 -6.69
N VAL A 42 10.84 13.00 -7.84
CA VAL A 42 10.48 14.42 -8.01
C VAL A 42 9.32 14.81 -7.11
N GLN A 43 8.30 13.94 -6.98
CA GLN A 43 7.17 14.17 -6.08
C GLN A 43 7.65 14.32 -4.63
N LEU A 44 8.45 13.36 -4.09
CA LEU A 44 8.91 13.42 -2.71
C LEU A 44 9.84 14.62 -2.45
N VAL A 45 10.70 14.95 -3.40
CA VAL A 45 11.53 16.17 -3.31
C VAL A 45 10.65 17.41 -3.19
N SER A 46 9.64 17.55 -4.05
CA SER A 46 8.70 18.67 -4.03
C SER A 46 7.92 18.75 -2.73
N GLU A 47 7.38 17.62 -2.26
CA GLU A 47 6.64 17.54 -1.00
C GLU A 47 7.50 17.95 0.20
N ARG A 48 8.77 17.52 0.25
CA ARG A 48 9.70 17.88 1.33
C ARG A 48 10.16 19.33 1.30
N ILE A 49 10.30 19.94 0.12
CA ILE A 49 10.70 21.34 -0.02
C ILE A 49 9.51 22.26 0.30
N THR A 50 8.31 21.93 -0.18
CA THR A 50 7.15 22.82 -0.09
C THR A 50 6.33 22.59 1.19
N GLY A 51 6.46 21.44 1.83
CA GLY A 51 5.60 21.03 2.93
C GLY A 51 4.13 20.79 2.51
N LYS A 52 3.89 20.61 1.21
CA LYS A 52 2.54 20.45 0.64
C LYS A 52 2.46 19.21 -0.23
N LYS A 53 1.35 18.49 -0.12
CA LYS A 53 1.02 17.44 -1.08
C LYS A 53 0.81 18.07 -2.46
N GLY A 54 1.39 17.46 -3.49
CA GLY A 54 1.10 17.85 -4.88
C GLY A 54 -0.38 17.65 -5.22
N ASP A 55 -0.87 18.41 -6.20
CA ASP A 55 -2.23 18.26 -6.70
C ASP A 55 -2.46 16.82 -7.13
N SER A 56 -3.39 16.13 -6.45
CA SER A 56 -3.81 14.78 -6.82
C SER A 56 -5.16 14.87 -7.52
N PHE A 57 -5.21 14.40 -8.74
CA PHE A 57 -6.49 14.27 -9.44
C PHE A 57 -7.27 13.11 -8.81
N VAL A 58 -8.42 13.45 -8.21
CA VAL A 58 -9.38 12.46 -7.71
C VAL A 58 -10.40 12.22 -8.83
N ASN A 59 -10.50 11.00 -9.30
CA ASN A 59 -11.50 10.62 -10.31
C ASN A 59 -12.63 9.79 -9.67
N GLN A 60 -13.75 9.64 -10.41
CA GLN A 60 -14.91 8.89 -9.92
C GLN A 60 -14.56 7.44 -9.56
N ALA A 61 -13.71 6.77 -10.32
CA ALA A 61 -13.30 5.40 -10.02
C ALA A 61 -12.54 5.26 -8.69
N MET A 62 -11.83 6.30 -8.25
CA MET A 62 -11.20 6.32 -6.92
C MET A 62 -12.23 6.47 -5.81
N LEU A 63 -13.26 7.30 -6.02
CA LEU A 63 -14.38 7.46 -5.06
C LEU A 63 -15.18 6.17 -4.94
N ASP A 64 -15.54 5.57 -6.06
CA ASP A 64 -16.25 4.28 -6.11
C ASP A 64 -15.43 3.17 -5.40
N GLY A 65 -14.10 3.19 -5.57
CA GLY A 65 -13.19 2.28 -4.88
C GLY A 65 -13.29 2.41 -3.35
N ILE A 66 -13.33 3.64 -2.86
CA ILE A 66 -13.45 3.95 -1.43
C ILE A 66 -14.77 3.43 -0.84
N GLU A 67 -15.88 3.65 -1.53
CA GLU A 67 -17.20 3.17 -1.09
C GLU A 67 -17.24 1.63 -1.05
N ARG A 68 -16.64 0.98 -2.05
CA ARG A 68 -16.62 -0.48 -2.16
C ARG A 68 -15.69 -1.16 -1.14
N GLU A 69 -14.68 -0.45 -0.63
CA GLU A 69 -13.77 -1.01 0.38
C GLU A 69 -14.48 -1.43 1.67
N SER A 70 -15.45 -0.64 2.16
CA SER A 70 -16.20 -0.97 3.36
C SER A 70 -17.02 -2.25 3.18
N VAL A 71 -17.71 -2.37 2.04
CA VAL A 71 -18.48 -3.56 1.69
C VAL A 71 -17.57 -4.79 1.54
N ALA A 72 -16.44 -4.65 0.86
CA ALA A 72 -15.47 -5.72 0.69
C ALA A 72 -14.90 -6.21 2.04
N ARG A 73 -14.67 -5.29 2.99
CA ARG A 73 -14.20 -5.60 4.34
C ARG A 73 -15.26 -6.39 5.12
N GLU A 74 -16.52 -5.99 5.06
CA GLU A 74 -17.62 -6.69 5.71
C GLU A 74 -17.78 -8.11 5.15
N LEU A 75 -17.78 -8.27 3.83
CA LEU A 75 -17.84 -9.58 3.18
C LEU A 75 -16.64 -10.47 3.54
N TYR A 76 -15.44 -9.88 3.61
CA TYR A 76 -14.26 -10.61 4.08
C TYR A 76 -14.44 -11.10 5.53
N MET A 77 -14.86 -10.22 6.45
CA MET A 77 -15.10 -10.58 7.84
C MET A 77 -16.11 -11.72 7.97
N GLN A 78 -17.21 -11.64 7.24
CA GLN A 78 -18.23 -12.69 7.22
C GLN A 78 -17.69 -14.02 6.65
N SER A 79 -16.99 -13.97 5.52
CA SER A 79 -16.48 -15.16 4.83
C SER A 79 -15.40 -15.90 5.62
N LYS A 80 -14.63 -15.19 6.46
CA LYS A 80 -13.52 -15.74 7.26
C LYS A 80 -13.84 -15.94 8.73
N GLY A 81 -14.97 -15.39 9.22
CA GLY A 81 -15.32 -15.45 10.63
C GLY A 81 -14.33 -14.69 11.53
N VAL A 82 -13.82 -13.56 11.08
CA VAL A 82 -12.81 -12.75 11.76
C VAL A 82 -13.28 -11.32 11.95
N SER A 83 -12.66 -10.58 12.89
CA SER A 83 -12.81 -9.15 13.01
C SER A 83 -11.71 -8.42 12.26
N VAL A 84 -12.03 -7.26 11.68
CA VAL A 84 -11.05 -6.35 11.07
C VAL A 84 -11.22 -4.97 11.67
N THR A 85 -10.11 -4.42 12.16
CA THR A 85 -10.05 -3.05 12.66
C THR A 85 -9.36 -2.16 11.62
N GLU A 86 -9.96 -1.03 11.27
CA GLU A 86 -9.30 -0.01 10.46
C GLU A 86 -8.11 0.56 11.22
N VAL A 87 -7.00 0.74 10.51
CA VAL A 87 -5.74 1.21 11.08
C VAL A 87 -5.22 2.42 10.32
N GLY A 88 -4.43 3.24 10.99
CA GLY A 88 -3.84 4.44 10.41
C GLY A 88 -2.54 4.17 9.64
N PHE A 89 -1.62 5.13 9.76
CA PHE A 89 -0.30 5.03 9.16
C PHE A 89 0.71 4.48 10.17
N PHE A 90 1.48 3.49 9.75
CA PHE A 90 2.61 2.93 10.47
C PHE A 90 3.91 3.42 9.86
N ASP A 91 4.74 4.09 10.64
CA ASP A 91 6.12 4.36 10.22
C ASP A 91 6.91 3.05 10.17
N HIS A 92 7.86 2.95 9.23
CA HIS A 92 8.78 1.82 9.20
C HIS A 92 9.67 1.84 10.46
N PRO A 93 9.88 0.71 11.16
CA PRO A 93 10.55 0.70 12.47
C PRO A 93 12.00 1.18 12.44
N ILE A 94 12.68 1.07 11.30
CA ILE A 94 14.09 1.38 11.15
C ILE A 94 14.31 2.49 10.12
N ILE A 95 13.63 2.45 8.98
CA ILE A 95 13.83 3.36 7.85
C ILE A 95 12.96 4.60 8.03
N LYS A 96 13.57 5.70 8.46
CA LYS A 96 12.89 7.00 8.56
C LYS A 96 12.33 7.44 7.20
N ASN A 97 11.26 8.23 7.25
CA ASN A 97 10.58 8.75 6.05
C ASN A 97 10.02 7.66 5.14
N SER A 98 9.59 6.55 5.72
CA SER A 98 8.84 5.52 5.03
C SER A 98 7.79 4.88 5.93
N GLY A 99 6.76 4.26 5.33
CA GLY A 99 5.70 3.63 6.13
C GLY A 99 4.59 3.03 5.27
N ALA A 100 3.53 2.60 5.93
CA ALA A 100 2.40 1.90 5.32
C ALA A 100 1.08 2.25 5.99
N SER A 101 -0.01 2.19 5.21
CA SER A 101 -1.39 2.19 5.72
C SER A 101 -2.10 0.98 5.13
N PRO A 102 -2.16 -0.14 5.85
CA PRO A 102 -2.99 -1.29 5.46
C PRO A 102 -4.47 -0.93 5.52
N ASP A 103 -5.31 -1.60 4.73
CA ASP A 103 -6.76 -1.35 4.73
C ASP A 103 -7.47 -1.94 5.96
N GLY A 104 -6.77 -2.73 6.76
CA GLY A 104 -7.20 -3.18 8.07
C GLY A 104 -6.26 -4.19 8.71
N ALA A 105 -6.41 -4.32 10.03
CA ALA A 105 -5.74 -5.32 10.85
C ALA A 105 -6.73 -6.41 11.29
N VAL A 106 -6.36 -7.67 11.11
CA VAL A 106 -7.21 -8.83 11.41
C VAL A 106 -6.97 -9.28 12.84
N ASN A 107 -8.07 -9.52 13.59
CA ASN A 107 -8.07 -9.99 14.97
C ASN A 107 -7.06 -9.21 15.83
N ALA A 108 -7.19 -7.89 15.84
CA ALA A 108 -6.39 -7.03 16.70
C ALA A 108 -6.76 -7.27 18.17
N GLU A 109 -5.93 -8.01 18.92
CA GLU A 109 -6.15 -8.30 20.33
C GLU A 109 -5.72 -7.14 21.23
N GLU A 110 -4.64 -6.44 20.84
CA GLU A 110 -4.09 -5.26 21.50
C GLU A 110 -3.58 -4.28 20.45
N GLU A 111 -3.53 -2.98 20.79
CA GLU A 111 -2.93 -1.98 19.90
C GLU A 111 -1.46 -2.33 19.60
N GLY A 112 -1.14 -2.46 18.31
CA GLY A 112 0.21 -2.82 17.84
C GLY A 112 0.48 -4.32 17.73
N LYS A 113 -0.47 -5.20 18.10
CA LYS A 113 -0.37 -6.66 17.91
C LYS A 113 -1.48 -7.16 17.00
N TYR A 114 -1.13 -7.52 15.79
CA TYR A 114 -2.05 -7.97 14.76
C TYR A 114 -1.70 -9.39 14.31
N ALA A 115 -2.71 -10.26 14.19
CA ALA A 115 -2.50 -11.59 13.63
C ALA A 115 -2.08 -11.51 12.16
N GLY A 116 -2.71 -10.59 11.42
CA GLY A 116 -2.43 -10.30 10.01
C GLY A 116 -3.08 -9.01 9.58
N LEU A 117 -2.98 -8.74 8.29
CA LEU A 117 -3.50 -7.52 7.64
C LEU A 117 -4.43 -7.90 6.51
N ILE A 118 -5.16 -6.92 6.00
CA ILE A 118 -5.86 -7.00 4.71
C ILE A 118 -5.41 -5.87 3.78
N GLU A 119 -5.36 -6.18 2.49
CA GLU A 119 -5.20 -5.22 1.39
C GLU A 119 -6.35 -5.43 0.42
N ILE A 120 -7.23 -4.43 0.30
CA ILE A 120 -8.45 -4.50 -0.50
C ILE A 120 -8.23 -3.80 -1.85
N LYS A 121 -8.67 -4.43 -2.90
CA LYS A 121 -8.74 -3.86 -4.24
C LYS A 121 -10.14 -4.04 -4.81
N CYS A 122 -10.71 -2.94 -5.34
CA CYS A 122 -11.98 -2.96 -6.03
C CYS A 122 -11.76 -2.66 -7.52
N PRO A 123 -11.17 -3.60 -8.28
CA PRO A 123 -10.80 -3.38 -9.66
C PRO A 123 -12.01 -3.42 -10.60
N ILE A 124 -11.81 -2.95 -11.83
CA ILE A 124 -12.76 -3.14 -12.93
C ILE A 124 -12.91 -4.64 -13.27
N GLU A 125 -13.97 -4.99 -13.97
CA GLU A 125 -14.41 -6.36 -14.27
C GLU A 125 -13.28 -7.21 -14.89
N THR A 126 -12.59 -6.68 -15.90
CA THR A 126 -11.51 -7.42 -16.59
C THR A 126 -10.35 -7.77 -15.67
N THR A 127 -9.99 -6.87 -14.76
CA THR A 127 -8.92 -7.11 -13.78
C THR A 127 -9.37 -8.10 -12.71
N HIS A 128 -10.62 -8.00 -12.24
CA HIS A 128 -11.19 -8.95 -11.30
C HIS A 128 -11.28 -10.35 -11.91
N THR A 129 -11.77 -10.46 -13.16
CA THR A 129 -11.82 -11.73 -13.92
C THR A 129 -10.43 -12.39 -14.00
N ASN A 130 -9.39 -11.61 -14.35
CA ASN A 130 -8.03 -12.16 -14.41
C ASN A 130 -7.56 -12.69 -13.05
N THR A 131 -7.91 -12.02 -11.96
CA THR A 131 -7.60 -12.49 -10.59
C THR A 131 -8.33 -13.78 -10.27
N LEU A 132 -9.62 -13.90 -10.59
CA LEU A 132 -10.40 -15.12 -10.42
C LEU A 132 -9.83 -16.30 -11.24
N MET A 133 -9.46 -16.06 -12.50
CA MET A 133 -8.88 -17.07 -13.39
C MET A 133 -7.50 -17.55 -12.92
N SER A 134 -6.64 -16.64 -12.51
CA SER A 134 -5.28 -16.97 -12.05
C SER A 134 -5.25 -17.62 -10.67
N LYS A 135 -6.31 -17.42 -9.86
CA LYS A 135 -6.40 -17.85 -8.46
C LYS A 135 -5.18 -17.42 -7.63
N SER A 136 -4.59 -16.27 -7.96
CA SER A 136 -3.36 -15.79 -7.33
C SER A 136 -3.40 -14.27 -7.17
N VAL A 137 -2.60 -13.77 -6.23
CA VAL A 137 -2.41 -12.33 -6.05
C VAL A 137 -1.62 -11.77 -7.24
N PRO A 138 -2.12 -10.71 -7.90
CA PRO A 138 -1.35 -10.07 -8.97
C PRO A 138 0.00 -9.57 -8.45
N SER A 139 1.09 -9.95 -9.12
CA SER A 139 2.47 -9.71 -8.67
C SER A 139 2.78 -8.23 -8.38
N LYS A 140 2.11 -7.31 -9.06
CA LYS A 140 2.27 -5.86 -8.84
C LYS A 140 1.91 -5.40 -7.41
N TYR A 141 1.12 -6.17 -6.65
CA TYR A 141 0.72 -5.83 -5.28
C TYR A 141 1.63 -6.47 -4.22
N ILE A 142 2.43 -7.46 -4.57
CA ILE A 142 3.33 -8.15 -3.63
C ILE A 142 4.29 -7.18 -2.93
N PRO A 143 4.97 -6.23 -3.63
CA PRO A 143 5.84 -5.26 -2.97
C PRO A 143 5.12 -4.40 -1.93
N GLN A 144 3.90 -3.94 -2.23
CA GLN A 144 3.07 -3.16 -1.32
C GLN A 144 2.77 -3.95 -0.04
N MET A 145 2.31 -5.20 -0.19
CA MET A 145 1.91 -6.06 0.92
C MET A 145 3.12 -6.45 1.78
N GLN A 146 4.25 -6.79 1.19
CA GLN A 146 5.48 -7.08 1.95
C GLN A 146 5.99 -5.85 2.71
N TRP A 147 5.84 -4.65 2.13
CA TRP A 147 6.18 -3.41 2.84
C TRP A 147 5.24 -3.12 4.02
N GLN A 148 3.95 -3.45 3.89
CA GLN A 148 3.02 -3.38 5.03
C GLN A 148 3.45 -4.31 6.16
N LEU A 149 3.88 -5.54 5.83
CA LEU A 149 4.42 -6.50 6.79
C LEU A 149 5.71 -6.00 7.45
N ALA A 150 6.59 -5.35 6.69
CA ALA A 150 7.81 -4.72 7.23
C ALA A 150 7.48 -3.64 8.27
N CYS A 151 6.52 -2.76 7.96
CA CYS A 151 6.14 -1.65 8.83
C CYS A 151 5.39 -2.07 10.09
N THR A 152 4.60 -3.15 10.04
CA THR A 152 3.71 -3.55 11.13
C THR A 152 4.22 -4.73 11.97
N GLY A 153 5.17 -5.51 11.43
CA GLY A 153 5.61 -6.76 12.04
C GLY A 153 4.59 -7.91 11.94
N ALA A 154 3.47 -7.72 11.24
CA ALA A 154 2.50 -8.77 11.00
C ALA A 154 3.09 -9.92 10.17
N LYS A 155 2.48 -11.12 10.28
CA LYS A 155 3.01 -12.34 9.67
C LYS A 155 2.47 -12.60 8.27
N TRP A 156 1.33 -12.03 7.92
CA TRP A 156 0.66 -12.24 6.63
C TRP A 156 -0.29 -11.07 6.29
N VAL A 157 -0.60 -10.94 5.01
CA VAL A 157 -1.64 -10.05 4.47
C VAL A 157 -2.59 -10.87 3.62
N ASP A 158 -3.89 -10.79 3.85
CA ASP A 158 -4.87 -11.31 2.92
C ASP A 158 -5.19 -10.25 1.87
N PHE A 159 -4.87 -10.58 0.62
CA PHE A 159 -5.30 -9.81 -0.55
C PHE A 159 -6.77 -10.08 -0.80
N VAL A 160 -7.56 -9.02 -0.89
CA VAL A 160 -8.99 -9.05 -1.14
C VAL A 160 -9.28 -8.34 -2.45
N SER A 161 -9.84 -9.04 -3.44
CA SER A 161 -10.35 -8.43 -4.68
C SER A 161 -11.86 -8.51 -4.67
N TYR A 162 -12.53 -7.36 -4.82
CA TYR A 162 -13.98 -7.27 -4.78
C TYR A 162 -14.54 -6.50 -5.97
N ASN A 163 -15.58 -7.05 -6.62
CA ASN A 163 -16.34 -6.35 -7.63
C ASN A 163 -17.84 -6.70 -7.53
N PRO A 164 -18.72 -5.73 -7.19
CA PRO A 164 -20.13 -5.96 -6.96
C PRO A 164 -20.94 -6.32 -8.24
N ASN A 165 -20.37 -6.12 -9.43
CA ASN A 165 -21.04 -6.39 -10.70
C ASN A 165 -21.03 -7.88 -11.07
N PHE A 166 -20.36 -8.73 -10.29
CA PHE A 166 -20.34 -10.18 -10.48
C PHE A 166 -21.46 -10.86 -9.69
N PRO A 167 -21.86 -12.09 -10.06
CA PRO A 167 -22.69 -12.95 -9.21
C PRO A 167 -22.07 -13.11 -7.82
N GLU A 168 -22.90 -13.24 -6.79
CA GLU A 168 -22.48 -13.20 -5.39
C GLU A 168 -21.29 -14.12 -5.09
N GLU A 169 -21.28 -15.34 -5.63
CA GLU A 169 -20.23 -16.34 -5.46
C GLU A 169 -18.89 -15.97 -6.14
N LEU A 170 -18.88 -14.97 -7.00
CA LEU A 170 -17.71 -14.48 -7.73
C LEU A 170 -17.31 -13.05 -7.37
N GLN A 171 -18.05 -12.37 -6.49
CA GLN A 171 -17.77 -10.99 -6.11
C GLN A 171 -16.47 -10.84 -5.31
N LEU A 172 -16.14 -11.82 -4.48
CA LEU A 172 -15.02 -11.76 -3.54
C LEU A 172 -13.99 -12.84 -3.85
N PHE A 173 -12.75 -12.43 -4.03
CA PHE A 173 -11.59 -13.31 -4.07
C PHE A 173 -10.63 -12.96 -2.94
N VAL A 174 -10.14 -13.97 -2.20
CA VAL A 174 -9.19 -13.80 -1.10
C VAL A 174 -8.01 -14.75 -1.28
N ALA A 175 -6.81 -14.22 -1.19
CA ALA A 175 -5.59 -15.02 -1.20
C ALA A 175 -4.57 -14.46 -0.20
N ARG A 176 -3.93 -15.34 0.57
CA ARG A 176 -2.92 -14.97 1.57
C ARG A 176 -1.55 -14.80 0.96
N VAL A 177 -0.84 -13.78 1.44
CA VAL A 177 0.58 -13.56 1.22
C VAL A 177 1.27 -13.60 2.57
N ASP A 178 2.12 -14.59 2.77
CA ASP A 178 2.92 -14.68 3.97
C ASP A 178 4.12 -13.73 3.90
N ARG A 179 4.63 -13.37 5.08
CA ARG A 179 5.81 -12.53 5.22
C ARG A 179 7.05 -13.23 4.64
N ASP A 180 7.76 -12.53 3.79
CA ASP A 180 9.04 -12.93 3.21
C ASP A 180 10.14 -11.96 3.65
N ASP A 181 10.88 -12.32 4.70
CA ASP A 181 11.94 -11.47 5.24
C ASP A 181 13.12 -11.28 4.28
N THR A 182 13.38 -12.21 3.38
CA THR A 182 14.40 -12.06 2.34
C THR A 182 13.99 -10.98 1.36
N TYR A 183 12.78 -11.06 0.85
CA TYR A 183 12.26 -10.05 -0.09
C TYR A 183 12.08 -8.68 0.59
N ILE A 184 11.64 -8.64 1.85
CA ILE A 184 11.58 -7.39 2.63
C ILE A 184 12.96 -6.75 2.71
N GLY A 185 14.02 -7.51 3.01
CA GLY A 185 15.38 -6.97 3.04
C GLY A 185 15.85 -6.40 1.70
N GLU A 186 15.45 -6.99 0.57
CA GLU A 186 15.70 -6.43 -0.76
C GLU A 186 14.96 -5.11 -0.97
N LEU A 187 13.68 -5.03 -0.56
CA LEU A 187 12.88 -3.79 -0.63
C LEU A 187 13.48 -2.69 0.24
N GLU A 188 13.87 -3.01 1.47
CA GLU A 188 14.50 -2.08 2.40
C GLU A 188 15.78 -1.47 1.82
N ALA A 189 16.64 -2.29 1.22
CA ALA A 189 17.85 -1.83 0.57
C ALA A 189 17.58 -0.84 -0.59
N GLU A 190 16.56 -1.12 -1.42
CA GLU A 190 16.19 -0.22 -2.53
C GLU A 190 15.53 1.06 -2.01
N VAL A 191 14.72 1.01 -0.95
CA VAL A 191 14.09 2.19 -0.34
C VAL A 191 15.14 3.09 0.30
N ILE A 192 16.14 2.55 0.99
CA ILE A 192 17.25 3.32 1.59
C ILE A 192 17.99 4.09 0.48
N LYS A 193 18.36 3.42 -0.63
CA LYS A 193 19.00 4.08 -1.77
C LYS A 193 18.13 5.18 -2.37
N PHE A 194 16.85 4.92 -2.53
CA PHE A 194 15.90 5.89 -3.09
C PHE A 194 15.74 7.12 -2.19
N LEU A 195 15.66 6.93 -0.88
CA LEU A 195 15.59 8.02 0.08
C LEU A 195 16.87 8.85 0.13
N ASP A 196 18.05 8.23 -0.02
CA ASP A 196 19.31 8.96 -0.15
C ASP A 196 19.34 9.83 -1.42
N GLU A 197 18.89 9.30 -2.56
CA GLU A 197 18.75 10.08 -3.79
C GLU A 197 17.83 11.29 -3.63
N VAL A 198 16.71 11.14 -2.88
CA VAL A 198 15.80 12.26 -2.56
C VAL A 198 16.56 13.34 -1.77
N GLU A 199 17.27 12.96 -0.72
CA GLU A 199 18.04 13.92 0.11
C GLU A 199 19.15 14.60 -0.69
N GLN A 200 19.94 13.87 -1.48
CA GLN A 200 20.99 14.43 -2.33
C GLN A 200 20.41 15.40 -3.36
N THR A 201 19.21 15.10 -3.89
CA THR A 201 18.53 16.01 -4.82
C THR A 201 18.11 17.31 -4.13
N ILE A 202 17.57 17.22 -2.91
CA ILE A 202 17.20 18.41 -2.13
C ILE A 202 18.41 19.29 -1.80
N ILE A 203 19.54 18.67 -1.43
CA ILE A 203 20.78 19.39 -1.13
C ILE A 203 21.24 20.17 -2.36
N LYS A 204 21.34 19.50 -3.52
CA LYS A 204 21.75 20.13 -4.79
C LYS A 204 20.85 21.28 -5.27
N LEU A 205 19.55 21.22 -4.93
CA LEU A 205 18.61 22.30 -5.28
C LEU A 205 18.74 23.52 -4.37
N LYS A 206 19.42 23.40 -3.23
CA LYS A 206 19.63 24.49 -2.26
C LYS A 206 21.01 25.15 -2.39
N GLU A 207 21.91 24.57 -3.16
CA GLU A 207 23.20 25.14 -3.57
C GLU A 207 23.02 26.16 -4.70
#